data_47575190fcee09d53078e1098d536270
#
_entry.id   47575190fcee09d53078e1098d536270
#
_cell.length_a   1.000
_cell.length_b   1.000
_cell.length_c   1.000
_cell.angle_alpha   90.00
_cell.angle_beta   90.00
_cell.angle_gamma   90.00
#
_symmetry.space_group_name_H-M   'P 1'
#
loop_
_entity.id
_entity.type
_entity.pdbx_description
1 polymer ?
#
loop_
_entity_poly.entity_id
_entity_poly.type
_entity_poly.pdbx_seq_one_letter_code
_entity_poly.pdbx_strand_id
1 'polypeptide(L)'
;MNEARAETGGPNRTPRSEIRPAVSANRKKEPVLLLDLSTSMNWGAADEYDPEWPDAGSRRAIVIEALHGLVRVLEQEDSEAAGDQASGDDERGGLMTHGFGNRYVEIGDLNSSNLERRLNEIKWGGKTYIMPAWKAALADYDEEFGDRDPDEQPTMLTLVVTDGEADDWMEFEPVLEKATAKRVFVVAIVGHGRKHDATLVAYQQAARKNAARDKFGKVHVEVVSFDAVTDPEEIALDLITLVS
;
A
#
# COMPACT_ATOMS: atom_id res chain seq x y z
N MET A 1 -34.43 -34.29 16.33
CA MET A 1 -33.72 -33.65 15.21
C MET A 1 -33.01 -32.43 15.76
N ASN A 2 -31.73 -32.57 16.06
CA ASN A 2 -30.87 -31.46 16.54
C ASN A 2 -30.04 -30.96 15.36
N GLU A 3 -30.35 -29.77 14.91
CA GLU A 3 -29.52 -29.06 13.95
C GLU A 3 -28.28 -28.48 14.67
N ALA A 4 -27.12 -29.03 14.34
CA ALA A 4 -25.84 -28.49 14.78
C ALA A 4 -25.56 -27.21 14.01
N ARG A 5 -25.52 -26.06 14.69
CA ARG A 5 -24.98 -24.80 14.20
C ARG A 5 -23.49 -24.96 13.98
N ALA A 6 -23.06 -24.86 12.74
CA ALA A 6 -21.65 -24.73 12.39
C ALA A 6 -21.15 -23.34 12.84
N GLU A 7 -20.29 -23.32 13.84
CA GLU A 7 -19.51 -22.14 14.20
C GLU A 7 -18.46 -21.92 13.10
N THR A 8 -18.64 -20.87 12.30
CA THR A 8 -17.62 -20.38 11.39
C THR A 8 -16.57 -19.64 12.22
N GLY A 9 -15.55 -20.36 12.65
CA GLY A 9 -14.35 -19.77 13.24
C GLY A 9 -13.66 -18.86 12.21
N GLY A 10 -13.78 -17.56 12.39
CA GLY A 10 -12.95 -16.60 11.67
C GLY A 10 -11.46 -16.85 11.97
N PRO A 11 -10.53 -16.46 11.08
CA PRO A 11 -9.12 -16.62 11.33
C PRO A 11 -8.75 -15.89 12.63
N ASN A 12 -8.04 -16.61 13.51
CA ASN A 12 -7.54 -16.10 14.79
C ASN A 12 -6.50 -15.00 14.47
N ARG A 13 -6.94 -13.75 14.39
CA ARG A 13 -6.05 -12.61 14.21
C ARG A 13 -5.32 -12.37 15.52
N THR A 14 -4.01 -12.47 15.51
CA THR A 14 -3.17 -11.97 16.61
C THR A 14 -3.34 -10.44 16.63
N PRO A 15 -3.73 -9.83 17.75
CA PRO A 15 -3.86 -8.38 17.82
C PRO A 15 -2.54 -7.72 17.44
N ARG A 16 -2.58 -6.81 16.50
CA ARG A 16 -1.39 -6.13 15.95
C ARG A 16 -0.67 -5.28 16.99
N SER A 17 -1.40 -4.82 18.01
CA SER A 17 -0.87 -4.07 19.16
C SER A 17 0.23 -4.80 19.94
N GLU A 18 0.33 -6.14 19.82
CA GLU A 18 1.40 -6.91 20.47
C GLU A 18 2.72 -6.90 19.68
N ILE A 19 2.73 -6.41 18.44
CA ILE A 19 3.83 -6.57 17.48
C ILE A 19 4.54 -5.24 17.16
N ARG A 20 3.91 -4.08 17.38
CA ARG A 20 4.52 -2.79 17.07
C ARG A 20 5.18 -2.16 18.28
N PRO A 21 6.48 -1.83 18.21
CA PRO A 21 7.14 -1.05 19.24
C PRO A 21 6.56 0.36 19.32
N ALA A 22 6.66 0.99 20.49
CA ALA A 22 6.15 2.33 20.80
C ALA A 22 6.69 3.47 19.90
N VAL A 23 7.51 3.14 18.89
CA VAL A 23 8.20 4.09 18.00
C VAL A 23 7.23 4.80 17.06
N SER A 24 6.16 4.14 16.63
CA SER A 24 5.14 4.76 15.78
C SER A 24 4.34 5.88 16.47
N ALA A 25 4.45 6.00 17.80
CA ALA A 25 3.69 6.98 18.58
C ALA A 25 3.98 8.45 18.23
N ASN A 26 5.12 8.74 17.58
CA ASN A 26 5.55 10.12 17.27
C ASN A 26 5.50 10.46 15.78
N ARG A 27 5.15 9.54 14.91
CA ARG A 27 5.03 9.85 13.47
C ARG A 27 3.83 10.77 13.21
N LYS A 28 4.04 11.79 12.40
CA LYS A 28 2.96 12.67 11.90
C LYS A 28 2.12 12.00 10.82
N LYS A 29 2.73 11.09 10.07
CA LYS A 29 2.11 10.30 9.00
C LYS A 29 2.35 8.83 9.28
N GLU A 30 1.34 8.00 9.07
CA GLU A 30 1.43 6.55 9.13
C GLU A 30 1.27 5.98 7.72
N PRO A 31 2.36 5.50 7.09
CA PRO A 31 2.29 4.95 5.76
C PRO A 31 1.65 3.56 5.77
N VAL A 32 0.70 3.36 4.86
CA VAL A 32 0.02 2.09 4.64
C VAL A 32 0.09 1.75 3.16
N LEU A 33 0.60 0.57 2.82
CA LEU A 33 0.71 0.11 1.44
C LEU A 33 -0.47 -0.78 1.04
N LEU A 34 -1.15 -0.41 -0.04
CA LEU A 34 -2.04 -1.29 -0.80
C LEU A 34 -1.30 -1.75 -2.05
N LEU A 35 -0.96 -3.03 -2.11
CA LEU A 35 -0.15 -3.62 -3.18
C LEU A 35 -1.00 -4.48 -4.12
N ASP A 36 -0.97 -4.14 -5.39
CA ASP A 36 -1.60 -4.93 -6.45
C ASP A 36 -0.87 -6.26 -6.65
N LEU A 37 -1.61 -7.34 -6.53
CA LEU A 37 -1.14 -8.71 -6.73
C LEU A 37 -1.75 -9.35 -7.98
N SER A 38 -2.38 -8.57 -8.86
CA SER A 38 -3.07 -9.06 -10.06
C SER A 38 -2.11 -9.72 -11.07
N THR A 39 -2.70 -10.41 -12.05
CA THR A 39 -1.92 -11.12 -13.07
C THR A 39 -1.05 -10.17 -13.89
N SER A 40 -1.52 -8.97 -14.19
CA SER A 40 -0.79 -8.00 -15.01
C SER A 40 0.49 -7.49 -14.35
N MET A 41 0.60 -7.55 -13.04
CA MET A 41 1.84 -7.23 -12.33
C MET A 41 3.00 -8.19 -12.67
N ASN A 42 2.71 -9.40 -13.16
CA ASN A 42 3.73 -10.33 -13.65
C ASN A 42 4.14 -10.08 -15.12
N TRP A 43 3.53 -9.10 -15.80
CA TRP A 43 3.88 -8.77 -17.18
C TRP A 43 5.08 -7.85 -17.21
N GLY A 44 5.84 -7.97 -18.32
CA GLY A 44 6.92 -7.04 -18.62
C GLY A 44 6.43 -5.63 -18.91
N ALA A 45 7.39 -4.73 -19.00
CA ALA A 45 7.17 -3.31 -19.26
C ALA A 45 6.30 -3.04 -20.49
N ALA A 46 6.46 -3.83 -21.54
CA ALA A 46 5.83 -3.63 -22.84
C ALA A 46 4.46 -4.31 -23.01
N ASP A 47 3.74 -4.62 -21.92
CA ASP A 47 2.49 -5.41 -21.96
C ASP A 47 2.66 -6.83 -22.55
N GLU A 48 3.89 -7.33 -22.63
CA GLU A 48 4.18 -8.68 -23.09
C GLU A 48 4.12 -9.65 -21.92
N TYR A 49 3.22 -10.60 -22.02
CA TYR A 49 3.15 -11.71 -21.06
C TYR A 49 4.23 -12.75 -21.40
N ASP A 50 5.20 -12.89 -20.52
CA ASP A 50 6.12 -14.01 -20.56
C ASP A 50 5.68 -15.07 -19.52
N PRO A 51 5.15 -16.23 -19.95
CA PRO A 51 4.66 -17.24 -19.03
C PRO A 51 5.78 -17.99 -18.29
N GLU A 52 7.01 -17.91 -18.72
CA GLU A 52 8.14 -18.61 -18.08
C GLU A 52 8.70 -17.83 -16.90
N TRP A 53 8.16 -16.64 -16.62
CA TRP A 53 8.89 -15.78 -15.70
C TRP A 53 8.09 -14.78 -14.87
N PRO A 54 8.44 -14.55 -13.64
CA PRO A 54 8.50 -13.23 -13.02
C PRO A 54 9.95 -12.74 -13.02
N ASP A 55 10.47 -12.31 -14.16
CA ASP A 55 11.85 -11.86 -14.28
C ASP A 55 12.08 -10.40 -14.00
N ALA A 56 13.36 -10.03 -13.95
CA ALA A 56 13.93 -8.75 -13.64
C ALA A 56 13.35 -7.54 -14.40
N GLY A 57 12.46 -7.75 -15.36
CA GLY A 57 11.74 -6.71 -16.10
C GLY A 57 10.23 -6.73 -15.89
N SER A 58 9.69 -7.55 -14.98
CA SER A 58 8.26 -7.51 -14.65
C SER A 58 7.95 -6.32 -13.73
N ARG A 59 6.72 -5.79 -13.83
CA ARG A 59 6.22 -4.73 -12.93
C ARG A 59 6.37 -5.14 -11.47
N ARG A 60 6.10 -6.41 -11.16
CA ARG A 60 6.32 -6.99 -9.84
C ARG A 60 7.76 -6.86 -9.38
N ALA A 61 8.75 -7.24 -10.20
CA ALA A 61 10.16 -7.19 -9.84
C ALA A 61 10.60 -5.75 -9.58
N ILE A 62 10.23 -4.83 -10.46
CA ILE A 62 10.50 -3.40 -10.34
C ILE A 62 9.92 -2.84 -9.03
N VAL A 63 8.67 -3.17 -8.73
CA VAL A 63 7.99 -2.72 -7.51
C VAL A 63 8.65 -3.30 -6.25
N ILE A 64 9.02 -4.59 -6.24
CA ILE A 64 9.71 -5.19 -5.11
C ILE A 64 11.04 -4.49 -4.84
N GLU A 65 11.81 -4.18 -5.87
CA GLU A 65 13.08 -3.47 -5.74
C GLU A 65 12.89 -2.03 -5.24
N ALA A 66 11.92 -1.30 -5.77
CA ALA A 66 11.57 0.02 -5.28
C ALA A 66 11.12 0.01 -3.81
N LEU A 67 10.33 -0.99 -3.40
CA LEU A 67 9.91 -1.16 -2.01
C LEU A 67 11.07 -1.45 -1.07
N HIS A 68 12.14 -2.11 -1.51
CA HIS A 68 13.37 -2.26 -0.71
C HIS A 68 13.98 -0.91 -0.34
N GLY A 69 14.03 0.03 -1.29
CA GLY A 69 14.50 1.40 -1.04
C GLY A 69 13.62 2.12 -0.03
N LEU A 70 12.31 2.11 -0.25
CA LEU A 70 11.32 2.77 0.60
C LEU A 70 11.38 2.26 2.05
N VAL A 71 11.36 0.94 2.23
CA VAL A 71 11.34 0.32 3.56
C VAL A 71 12.60 0.66 4.35
N ARG A 72 13.79 0.67 3.71
CA ARG A 72 15.04 1.07 4.38
C ARG A 72 15.01 2.49 4.92
N VAL A 73 14.42 3.42 4.16
CA VAL A 73 14.30 4.82 4.62
C VAL A 73 13.33 4.92 5.79
N LEU A 74 12.17 4.25 5.72
CA LEU A 74 11.22 4.24 6.83
C LEU A 74 11.83 3.63 8.11
N GLU A 75 12.62 2.56 8.00
CA GLU A 75 13.36 1.99 9.15
C GLU A 75 14.41 2.94 9.72
N GLN A 76 15.08 3.72 8.85
CA GLN A 76 16.05 4.70 9.30
C GLN A 76 15.36 5.85 10.06
N GLU A 77 14.26 6.38 9.53
CA GLU A 77 13.45 7.41 10.18
C GLU A 77 12.95 6.95 11.57
N ASP A 78 12.51 5.69 11.68
CA ASP A 78 12.09 5.11 12.96
C ASP A 78 13.25 4.99 13.94
N SER A 79 14.41 4.57 13.45
CA SER A 79 15.62 4.44 14.29
C SER A 79 16.11 5.78 14.82
N GLU A 80 16.06 6.83 13.98
CA GLU A 80 16.42 8.19 14.37
C GLU A 80 15.42 8.78 15.38
N ALA A 81 14.12 8.49 15.22
CA ALA A 81 13.09 8.93 16.15
C ALA A 81 13.17 8.24 17.52
N ALA A 82 13.61 6.99 17.57
CA ALA A 82 13.75 6.21 18.80
C ALA A 82 14.97 6.61 19.67
N GLY A 83 15.98 7.23 19.07
CA GLY A 83 17.23 7.60 19.77
C GLY A 83 17.97 6.40 20.35
N ASP A 84 18.84 6.65 21.36
CA ASP A 84 19.67 5.63 22.02
C ASP A 84 18.89 4.56 22.82
N GLN A 85 17.57 4.59 22.84
CA GLN A 85 16.74 3.63 23.59
C GLN A 85 16.41 2.36 22.81
N ALA A 86 16.77 2.27 21.53
CA ALA A 86 16.54 1.08 20.70
C ALA A 86 17.56 -0.02 21.01
N SER A 87 17.42 -0.68 22.15
CA SER A 87 18.20 -1.88 22.49
C SER A 87 17.33 -3.13 22.26
N GLY A 88 17.38 -3.68 21.06
CA GLY A 88 16.75 -4.98 20.78
C GLY A 88 16.64 -5.23 19.29
N ASP A 89 17.20 -6.35 18.83
CA ASP A 89 17.19 -6.77 17.41
C ASP A 89 15.81 -7.17 16.87
N ASP A 90 14.76 -7.04 17.66
CA ASP A 90 13.55 -7.85 17.41
C ASP A 90 12.29 -7.06 17.11
N GLU A 91 12.19 -5.89 16.73
CA GLU A 91 10.90 -5.32 16.29
C GLU A 91 11.04 -3.88 15.77
N ARG A 92 11.79 -3.73 14.69
CA ARG A 92 11.74 -2.48 13.94
C ARG A 92 10.39 -2.35 13.27
N GLY A 93 9.77 -1.19 13.43
CA GLY A 93 8.55 -0.86 12.70
C GLY A 93 8.69 -1.19 11.21
N GLY A 94 7.60 -1.44 10.55
CA GLY A 94 7.58 -1.80 9.14
C GLY A 94 6.48 -1.08 8.41
N LEU A 95 6.47 -1.19 7.11
CA LEU A 95 5.42 -0.66 6.25
C LEU A 95 4.20 -1.58 6.31
N MET A 96 3.12 -1.11 6.96
CA MET A 96 1.83 -1.80 6.99
C MET A 96 1.37 -2.11 5.57
N THR A 97 1.20 -3.40 5.23
CA THR A 97 0.99 -3.80 3.85
C THR A 97 -0.19 -4.74 3.68
N HIS A 98 -1.08 -4.39 2.76
CA HIS A 98 -2.26 -5.16 2.39
C HIS A 98 -2.23 -5.42 0.89
N GLY A 99 -2.26 -6.70 0.50
CA GLY A 99 -2.32 -7.10 -0.90
C GLY A 99 -3.76 -7.16 -1.41
N PHE A 100 -3.96 -6.75 -2.65
CA PHE A 100 -5.24 -6.89 -3.34
C PHE A 100 -5.10 -7.62 -4.68
N GLY A 101 -6.10 -8.38 -5.01
CA GLY A 101 -6.16 -9.22 -6.21
C GLY A 101 -7.55 -9.83 -6.32
N ASN A 102 -7.68 -11.12 -6.68
CA ASN A 102 -8.98 -11.83 -6.60
C ASN A 102 -9.58 -11.80 -5.20
N ARG A 103 -8.75 -11.65 -4.19
CA ARG A 103 -9.11 -11.57 -2.78
C ARG A 103 -8.09 -10.71 -2.05
N TYR A 104 -8.47 -10.24 -0.91
CA TYR A 104 -7.56 -9.63 0.05
C TYR A 104 -6.49 -10.63 0.53
N VAL A 105 -5.27 -10.16 0.65
CA VAL A 105 -4.13 -10.89 1.22
C VAL A 105 -3.51 -10.01 2.31
N GLU A 106 -3.56 -10.47 3.54
CA GLU A 106 -2.82 -9.85 4.63
C GLU A 106 -1.34 -10.15 4.48
N ILE A 107 -0.53 -9.11 4.24
CA ILE A 107 0.92 -9.23 4.11
C ILE A 107 1.59 -8.89 5.44
N GLY A 108 1.01 -7.95 6.19
CA GLY A 108 1.52 -7.45 7.45
C GLY A 108 2.65 -6.46 7.26
N ASP A 109 3.43 -6.20 8.30
CA ASP A 109 4.48 -5.21 8.26
C ASP A 109 5.70 -5.69 7.47
N LEU A 110 6.02 -4.96 6.38
CA LEU A 110 7.20 -5.20 5.58
C LEU A 110 8.38 -4.38 6.12
N ASN A 111 9.50 -5.05 6.29
CA ASN A 111 10.78 -4.46 6.65
C ASN A 111 11.91 -5.05 5.80
N SER A 112 13.11 -4.50 5.88
CA SER A 112 14.25 -4.92 5.06
C SER A 112 14.62 -6.40 5.25
N SER A 113 14.31 -6.99 6.39
CA SER A 113 14.63 -8.39 6.70
C SER A 113 13.61 -9.40 6.16
N ASN A 114 12.36 -8.99 5.91
CA ASN A 114 11.27 -9.90 5.57
C ASN A 114 10.61 -9.66 4.21
N LEU A 115 10.81 -8.49 3.60
CA LEU A 115 10.11 -8.02 2.41
C LEU A 115 10.20 -9.04 1.26
N GLU A 116 11.42 -9.39 0.86
CA GLU A 116 11.63 -10.30 -0.28
C GLU A 116 11.00 -11.67 -0.03
N ARG A 117 11.23 -12.25 1.16
CA ARG A 117 10.65 -13.53 1.53
C ARG A 117 9.13 -13.49 1.50
N ARG A 118 8.50 -12.48 2.16
CA ARG A 118 7.03 -12.38 2.23
C ARG A 118 6.41 -12.19 0.86
N LEU A 119 6.98 -11.32 0.01
CA LEU A 119 6.43 -11.05 -1.32
C LEU A 119 6.64 -12.22 -2.30
N ASN A 120 7.69 -13.04 -2.10
CA ASN A 120 7.91 -14.25 -2.90
C ASN A 120 7.04 -15.45 -2.47
N GLU A 121 6.61 -15.51 -1.21
CA GLU A 121 5.67 -16.53 -0.71
C GLU A 121 4.23 -16.30 -1.17
N ILE A 122 3.88 -15.08 -1.58
CA ILE A 122 2.53 -14.72 -2.02
C ILE A 122 2.30 -15.16 -3.47
N LYS A 123 1.12 -15.69 -3.72
CA LYS A 123 0.68 -15.98 -5.08
C LYS A 123 0.15 -14.71 -5.74
N TRP A 124 0.87 -14.23 -6.74
CA TRP A 124 0.46 -13.14 -7.61
C TRP A 124 -0.42 -13.68 -8.74
N GLY A 125 -1.56 -13.05 -8.97
CA GLY A 125 -2.45 -13.40 -10.06
C GLY A 125 -3.92 -13.08 -9.79
N GLY A 126 -4.69 -13.06 -10.86
CA GLY A 126 -6.14 -12.84 -10.83
C GLY A 126 -6.54 -11.42 -11.18
N LYS A 127 -7.67 -11.00 -10.64
CA LYS A 127 -8.30 -9.70 -10.84
C LYS A 127 -7.74 -8.65 -9.89
N THR A 128 -8.30 -7.43 -9.93
CA THR A 128 -7.81 -6.24 -9.21
C THR A 128 -8.93 -5.66 -8.33
N TYR A 129 -9.31 -6.38 -7.25
CA TYR A 129 -10.29 -5.89 -6.27
C TYR A 129 -9.58 -5.20 -5.11
N ILE A 130 -9.59 -3.86 -5.07
CA ILE A 130 -8.88 -3.05 -4.08
C ILE A 130 -9.70 -2.81 -2.79
N MET A 131 -11.02 -2.75 -2.89
CA MET A 131 -11.86 -2.39 -1.74
C MET A 131 -11.73 -3.30 -0.52
N PRO A 132 -11.57 -4.63 -0.65
CA PRO A 132 -11.32 -5.48 0.52
C PRO A 132 -10.02 -5.14 1.25
N ALA A 133 -8.94 -4.83 0.51
CA ALA A 133 -7.66 -4.42 1.11
C ALA A 133 -7.76 -3.04 1.76
N TRP A 134 -8.42 -2.08 1.11
CA TRP A 134 -8.68 -0.77 1.68
C TRP A 134 -9.46 -0.85 3.00
N LYS A 135 -10.53 -1.64 3.05
CA LYS A 135 -11.32 -1.83 4.27
C LYS A 135 -10.51 -2.46 5.40
N ALA A 136 -9.64 -3.44 5.07
CA ALA A 136 -8.75 -4.05 6.05
C ALA A 136 -7.71 -3.07 6.57
N ALA A 137 -7.05 -2.32 5.67
CA ALA A 137 -6.08 -1.30 6.02
C ALA A 137 -6.68 -0.22 6.94
N LEU A 138 -7.90 0.22 6.63
CA LEU A 138 -8.61 1.19 7.46
C LEU A 138 -8.96 0.63 8.83
N ALA A 139 -9.38 -0.64 8.91
CA ALA A 139 -9.70 -1.28 10.18
C ALA A 139 -8.45 -1.45 11.06
N ASP A 140 -7.33 -1.86 10.47
CA ASP A 140 -6.07 -2.00 11.20
C ASP A 140 -5.52 -0.63 11.68
N TYR A 141 -5.66 0.42 10.86
CA TYR A 141 -5.33 1.78 11.28
C TYR A 141 -6.24 2.27 12.41
N ASP A 142 -7.54 2.07 12.31
CA ASP A 142 -8.51 2.49 13.33
C ASP A 142 -8.31 1.67 14.63
N GLU A 143 -7.91 0.39 14.56
CA GLU A 143 -7.58 -0.43 15.73
C GLU A 143 -6.34 0.12 16.47
N GLU A 144 -5.32 0.56 15.73
CA GLU A 144 -4.07 1.05 16.33
C GLU A 144 -4.18 2.49 16.85
N PHE A 145 -4.89 3.36 16.14
CA PHE A 145 -4.90 4.81 16.39
C PHE A 145 -6.26 5.38 16.78
N GLY A 146 -7.35 4.61 16.62
CA GLY A 146 -8.72 5.12 16.77
C GLY A 146 -9.07 5.63 18.17
N ASP A 147 -8.43 5.09 19.20
CA ASP A 147 -8.65 5.49 20.60
C ASP A 147 -7.88 6.78 21.00
N ARG A 148 -7.00 7.30 20.15
CA ARG A 148 -6.26 8.55 20.40
C ARG A 148 -7.13 9.77 20.13
N ASP A 149 -6.78 10.89 20.76
CA ASP A 149 -7.39 12.17 20.41
C ASP A 149 -7.21 12.43 18.89
N PRO A 150 -8.25 12.89 18.17
CA PRO A 150 -8.17 13.13 16.72
C PRO A 150 -7.00 14.02 16.29
N ASP A 151 -6.55 14.95 17.15
CA ASP A 151 -5.42 15.83 16.86
C ASP A 151 -4.07 15.11 17.04
N GLU A 152 -4.03 14.05 17.85
CA GLU A 152 -2.84 13.20 18.10
C GLU A 152 -2.75 11.99 17.15
N GLN A 153 -3.82 11.67 16.44
CA GLN A 153 -3.77 10.60 15.44
C GLN A 153 -2.86 11.01 14.29
N PRO A 154 -1.91 10.15 13.85
CA PRO A 154 -1.12 10.40 12.66
C PRO A 154 -2.02 10.53 11.43
N THR A 155 -1.57 11.19 10.38
CA THR A 155 -2.25 11.16 9.08
C THR A 155 -2.05 9.77 8.46
N MET A 156 -3.14 9.07 8.14
CA MET A 156 -3.05 7.84 7.34
C MET A 156 -2.63 8.21 5.92
N LEU A 157 -1.42 7.82 5.53
CA LEU A 157 -0.90 7.99 4.20
C LEU A 157 -0.99 6.67 3.45
N THR A 158 -1.98 6.53 2.58
CA THR A 158 -2.20 5.30 1.82
C THR A 158 -1.45 5.36 0.51
N LEU A 159 -0.42 4.55 0.38
CA LEU A 159 0.29 4.31 -0.86
C LEU A 159 -0.39 3.15 -1.61
N VAL A 160 -0.94 3.42 -2.78
CA VAL A 160 -1.52 2.42 -3.68
C VAL A 160 -0.53 2.16 -4.80
N VAL A 161 -0.05 0.93 -4.94
CA VAL A 161 0.82 0.53 -6.05
C VAL A 161 0.06 -0.45 -6.94
N THR A 162 -0.19 -0.06 -8.20
CA THR A 162 -0.99 -0.82 -9.15
C THR A 162 -0.51 -0.57 -10.59
N ASP A 163 -0.87 -1.46 -11.50
CA ASP A 163 -0.64 -1.28 -12.94
C ASP A 163 -1.94 -1.07 -13.74
N GLY A 164 -3.09 -1.06 -13.05
CA GLY A 164 -4.39 -1.01 -13.70
C GLY A 164 -5.50 -0.35 -12.90
N GLU A 165 -6.61 -0.13 -13.58
CA GLU A 165 -7.85 0.27 -12.95
C GLU A 165 -8.44 -0.92 -12.17
N ALA A 166 -8.91 -0.67 -10.95
CA ALA A 166 -9.51 -1.70 -10.12
C ALA A 166 -10.82 -2.24 -10.73
N ASP A 167 -11.06 -3.56 -10.63
CA ASP A 167 -12.32 -4.18 -11.06
C ASP A 167 -13.52 -3.65 -10.24
N ASP A 168 -13.29 -3.15 -9.03
CA ASP A 168 -14.26 -2.50 -8.15
C ASP A 168 -14.09 -0.96 -8.12
N TRP A 169 -13.64 -0.37 -9.24
CA TRP A 169 -13.41 1.07 -9.39
C TRP A 169 -14.58 1.93 -8.93
N MET A 170 -15.82 1.53 -9.31
CA MET A 170 -17.03 2.26 -8.94
C MET A 170 -17.22 2.41 -7.41
N GLU A 171 -16.62 1.51 -6.62
CA GLU A 171 -16.61 1.61 -5.16
C GLU A 171 -15.39 2.39 -4.65
N PHE A 172 -14.23 2.28 -5.31
CA PHE A 172 -12.99 2.88 -4.86
C PHE A 172 -12.85 4.36 -5.27
N GLU A 173 -13.31 4.76 -6.45
CA GLU A 173 -13.28 6.17 -6.89
C GLU A 173 -13.89 7.11 -5.83
N PRO A 174 -15.10 6.83 -5.25
CA PRO A 174 -15.65 7.65 -4.18
C PRO A 174 -14.80 7.73 -2.91
N VAL A 175 -13.94 6.73 -2.63
CA VAL A 175 -12.99 6.76 -1.51
C VAL A 175 -11.94 7.83 -1.78
N LEU A 176 -11.33 7.82 -2.97
CA LEU A 176 -10.37 8.85 -3.38
C LEU A 176 -10.99 10.24 -3.39
N GLU A 177 -12.19 10.39 -3.96
CA GLU A 177 -12.88 11.67 -3.99
C GLU A 177 -13.15 12.27 -2.61
N LYS A 178 -13.28 11.43 -1.57
CA LYS A 178 -13.55 11.81 -0.19
C LYS A 178 -12.31 11.85 0.68
N ALA A 179 -11.12 11.71 0.11
CA ALA A 179 -9.87 11.85 0.85
C ALA A 179 -9.78 13.20 1.56
N THR A 180 -9.08 13.23 2.69
CA THR A 180 -8.99 14.39 3.59
C THR A 180 -7.55 14.58 4.08
N ALA A 181 -7.28 15.69 4.77
CA ALA A 181 -5.98 15.94 5.38
C ALA A 181 -5.54 14.85 6.39
N LYS A 182 -6.48 14.05 6.93
CA LYS A 182 -6.19 12.92 7.83
C LYS A 182 -6.10 11.57 7.10
N ARG A 183 -6.55 11.51 5.85
CA ARG A 183 -6.51 10.30 5.00
C ARG A 183 -6.07 10.71 3.60
N VAL A 184 -4.77 10.66 3.38
CA VAL A 184 -4.12 11.07 2.14
C VAL A 184 -3.80 9.84 1.30
N PHE A 185 -3.88 9.96 -0.01
CA PHE A 185 -3.53 8.91 -0.95
C PHE A 185 -2.40 9.34 -1.86
N VAL A 186 -1.47 8.44 -2.08
CA VAL A 186 -0.50 8.46 -3.16
C VAL A 186 -0.76 7.24 -4.02
N VAL A 187 -1.11 7.44 -5.27
CA VAL A 187 -1.37 6.35 -6.22
C VAL A 187 -0.21 6.28 -7.21
N ALA A 188 0.58 5.23 -7.09
CA ALA A 188 1.71 4.92 -7.96
C ALA A 188 1.26 3.93 -9.04
N ILE A 189 1.18 4.37 -10.27
CA ILE A 189 0.76 3.54 -11.40
C ILE A 189 2.00 3.11 -12.18
N VAL A 190 2.26 1.81 -12.20
CA VAL A 190 3.44 1.21 -12.83
C VAL A 190 3.03 0.55 -14.13
N GLY A 191 3.60 0.96 -15.25
CA GLY A 191 3.28 0.32 -16.53
C GLY A 191 3.58 1.19 -17.73
N HIS A 192 3.13 0.74 -18.89
CA HIS A 192 3.31 1.41 -20.15
C HIS A 192 2.12 1.15 -21.10
N GLY A 193 1.94 2.05 -22.07
CA GLY A 193 0.98 1.87 -23.15
C GLY A 193 -0.45 2.30 -22.84
N ARG A 194 -1.39 2.00 -23.75
CA ARG A 194 -2.75 2.57 -23.73
C ARG A 194 -3.58 2.26 -22.50
N LYS A 195 -3.39 1.08 -21.90
CA LYS A 195 -4.10 0.71 -20.68
C LYS A 195 -3.61 1.53 -19.50
N HIS A 196 -2.28 1.66 -19.40
CA HIS A 196 -1.64 2.50 -18.42
C HIS A 196 -2.13 3.95 -18.53
N ASP A 197 -2.16 4.53 -19.75
CA ASP A 197 -2.64 5.89 -19.97
C ASP A 197 -4.11 6.05 -19.54
N ALA A 198 -4.97 5.08 -19.84
CA ALA A 198 -6.37 5.12 -19.45
C ALA A 198 -6.53 5.05 -17.92
N THR A 199 -5.79 4.18 -17.25
CA THR A 199 -5.73 4.07 -15.79
C THR A 199 -5.28 5.37 -15.17
N LEU A 200 -4.17 5.94 -15.65
CA LEU A 200 -3.64 7.22 -15.18
C LEU A 200 -4.69 8.33 -15.27
N VAL A 201 -5.41 8.41 -16.39
CA VAL A 201 -6.49 9.40 -16.58
C VAL A 201 -7.61 9.20 -15.56
N ALA A 202 -8.05 7.96 -15.30
CA ALA A 202 -9.10 7.68 -14.32
C ALA A 202 -8.72 8.14 -12.91
N TYR A 203 -7.53 7.77 -12.43
CA TYR A 203 -7.03 8.19 -11.11
C TYR A 203 -6.80 9.70 -11.02
N GLN A 204 -6.27 10.34 -12.05
CA GLN A 204 -6.12 11.80 -12.10
C GLN A 204 -7.46 12.52 -12.08
N GLN A 205 -8.51 11.96 -12.70
CA GLN A 205 -9.86 12.53 -12.61
C GLN A 205 -10.41 12.46 -11.19
N ALA A 206 -10.23 11.34 -10.48
CA ALA A 206 -10.62 11.20 -9.08
C ALA A 206 -9.87 12.22 -8.20
N ALA A 207 -8.55 12.39 -8.39
CA ALA A 207 -7.75 13.38 -7.69
C ALA A 207 -8.24 14.82 -7.94
N ARG A 208 -8.57 15.17 -9.19
CA ARG A 208 -9.16 16.48 -9.53
C ARG A 208 -10.51 16.71 -8.85
N LYS A 209 -11.37 15.70 -8.80
CA LYS A 209 -12.66 15.78 -8.09
C LYS A 209 -12.45 15.94 -6.59
N ASN A 210 -11.46 15.28 -5.99
CA ASN A 210 -11.07 15.48 -4.60
C ASN A 210 -10.63 16.92 -4.36
N ALA A 211 -9.68 17.43 -5.13
CA ALA A 211 -9.17 18.81 -5.01
C ALA A 211 -10.28 19.86 -5.17
N ALA A 212 -11.25 19.64 -6.05
CA ALA A 212 -12.39 20.55 -6.25
C ALA A 212 -13.35 20.59 -5.04
N ARG A 213 -13.32 19.60 -4.15
CA ARG A 213 -14.13 19.54 -2.92
C ARG A 213 -13.48 20.28 -1.75
N ASP A 214 -12.15 20.41 -1.75
CA ASP A 214 -11.44 21.11 -0.70
C ASP A 214 -11.62 22.64 -0.87
N LYS A 215 -12.09 23.30 0.17
CA LYS A 215 -12.37 24.76 0.15
C LYS A 215 -11.12 25.62 -0.06
N PHE A 216 -9.95 25.05 0.19
CA PHE A 216 -8.65 25.71 0.09
C PHE A 216 -7.84 25.20 -1.10
N GLY A 217 -8.41 24.29 -1.92
CA GLY A 217 -7.73 23.68 -3.05
C GLY A 217 -6.59 22.73 -2.65
N LYS A 218 -6.59 22.21 -1.42
CA LYS A 218 -5.59 21.24 -0.99
C LYS A 218 -5.80 19.91 -1.69
N VAL A 219 -4.71 19.32 -2.14
CA VAL A 219 -4.70 18.01 -2.79
C VAL A 219 -4.47 16.94 -1.71
N HIS A 220 -5.37 15.98 -1.61
CA HIS A 220 -5.26 14.84 -0.71
C HIS A 220 -5.12 13.52 -1.46
N VAL A 221 -5.08 13.57 -2.78
CA VAL A 221 -4.83 12.43 -3.67
C VAL A 221 -3.78 12.85 -4.68
N GLU A 222 -2.61 12.29 -4.59
CA GLU A 222 -1.54 12.45 -5.56
C GLU A 222 -1.46 11.23 -6.46
N VAL A 223 -1.25 11.44 -7.75
CA VAL A 223 -1.14 10.35 -8.73
C VAL A 223 0.15 10.50 -9.48
N VAL A 224 1.02 9.52 -9.32
CA VAL A 224 2.31 9.43 -9.99
C VAL A 224 2.31 8.26 -10.97
N SER A 225 3.03 8.41 -12.06
CA SER A 225 3.15 7.40 -13.09
C SER A 225 4.60 7.01 -13.25
N PHE A 226 4.87 5.73 -13.16
CA PHE A 226 6.19 5.18 -13.43
C PHE A 226 6.12 4.37 -14.72
N ASP A 227 6.85 4.82 -15.73
CA ASP A 227 7.09 3.99 -16.90
C ASP A 227 7.88 2.76 -16.45
N ALA A 228 7.48 1.59 -16.92
CA ALA A 228 8.09 0.32 -16.57
C ALA A 228 9.55 0.16 -17.05
N VAL A 229 10.10 1.16 -17.73
CA VAL A 229 11.55 1.31 -17.99
C VAL A 229 12.23 2.24 -16.98
N THR A 230 11.47 2.82 -16.03
CA THR A 230 12.05 3.68 -14.99
C THR A 230 12.90 2.83 -14.05
N ASP A 231 14.06 3.35 -13.68
CA ASP A 231 14.96 2.73 -12.74
C ASP A 231 14.24 2.52 -11.38
N PRO A 232 14.24 1.32 -10.80
CA PRO A 232 13.63 1.06 -9.50
C PRO A 232 14.14 1.98 -8.38
N GLU A 233 15.40 2.42 -8.44
CA GLU A 233 15.96 3.40 -7.51
C GLU A 233 15.28 4.77 -7.64
N GLU A 234 14.97 5.21 -8.86
CA GLU A 234 14.24 6.46 -9.10
C GLU A 234 12.82 6.37 -8.56
N ILE A 235 12.13 5.24 -8.79
CA ILE A 235 10.81 4.97 -8.22
C ILE A 235 10.86 5.02 -6.68
N ALA A 236 11.86 4.39 -6.08
CA ALA A 236 12.04 4.40 -4.63
C ALA A 236 12.21 5.82 -4.09
N LEU A 237 13.05 6.65 -4.73
CA LEU A 237 13.29 8.05 -4.33
C LEU A 237 12.01 8.89 -4.41
N ASP A 238 11.23 8.72 -5.47
CA ASP A 238 9.95 9.42 -5.63
C ASP A 238 8.95 8.99 -4.56
N LEU A 239 8.81 7.68 -4.31
CA LEU A 239 7.94 7.17 -3.26
C LEU A 239 8.37 7.67 -1.86
N ILE A 240 9.66 7.68 -1.57
CA ILE A 240 10.21 8.24 -0.32
C ILE A 240 9.81 9.71 -0.18
N THR A 241 10.02 10.51 -1.22
CA THR A 241 9.68 11.95 -1.21
C THR A 241 8.20 12.18 -0.94
N LEU A 242 7.32 11.30 -1.43
CA LEU A 242 5.87 11.40 -1.27
C LEU A 242 5.39 10.96 0.12
N VAL A 243 6.09 10.03 0.77
CA VAL A 243 5.69 9.51 2.10
C VAL A 243 6.35 10.27 3.26
N SER A 244 7.51 10.89 3.06
CA SER A 244 8.19 11.77 4.05
C SER A 244 7.46 13.09 4.17
#